data_63044e52e71ac9e1a620d3e315e04276
#
_entry.id   63044e52e71ac9e1a620d3e315e04276
#
_cell.length_a   1.000
_cell.length_b   1.000
_cell.length_c   1.000
_cell.angle_alpha   90.00
_cell.angle_beta   90.00
_cell.angle_gamma   90.00
#
_symmetry.space_group_name_H-M   'P 1'
#
loop_
_entity.id
_entity.type
_entity.pdbx_description
1 polymer ?
#
loop_
_entity_poly.entity_id
_entity_poly.type
_entity_poly.pdbx_seq_one_letter_code
_entity_poly.pdbx_strand_id
1 'polypeptide(L)'
;IKEFKADGTIGIGSPRASNESNFALRSMVGEENFYAGYSDVEHESMQVILDLASDTAFHSPSVREIETADAILILGEDVTNVAPRIALALRQSVRNKAKDLADESRIPQWQDAAVRELAQYERSPLSILSPAVSRLDDVASDRIIESLSAVVSIGHQIANKISASAPNTGTSTEHSEAIEKIAMQLKAAKRPLIIAGNSNGSDVIKAAANIARALHDGSDNSAIDLCLLVPEVNSVGMALMASAANPLGAALQKLQSGGAKRVIVLENDLYRRAAKETVGAALTAAAKVLVLDQVTTATTAK
;
A
#
# COMPACT_ATOMS: atom_id res chain seq x y z
N ILE A 1 -36.24 2.18 2.88
CA ILE A 1 -35.64 2.65 1.62
C ILE A 1 -36.25 3.99 1.18
N LYS A 2 -37.60 4.14 1.10
CA LYS A 2 -38.22 5.41 0.68
C LYS A 2 -37.76 6.62 1.50
N GLU A 3 -37.58 6.48 2.80
CA GLU A 3 -37.14 7.54 3.70
C GLU A 3 -35.68 7.94 3.49
N PHE A 4 -34.83 7.02 3.01
CA PHE A 4 -33.42 7.27 2.73
C PHE A 4 -33.15 7.77 1.29
N LYS A 5 -34.19 7.87 0.45
CA LYS A 5 -34.12 8.55 -0.85
C LYS A 5 -34.40 10.06 -0.76
N ALA A 6 -34.70 10.57 0.42
CA ALA A 6 -34.97 11.99 0.63
C ALA A 6 -33.69 12.81 0.79
N ASP A 7 -33.80 14.13 0.55
CA ASP A 7 -32.71 15.08 0.76
C ASP A 7 -32.11 14.99 2.17
N GLY A 8 -30.81 15.19 2.30
CA GLY A 8 -30.08 15.12 3.55
C GLY A 8 -29.70 13.70 4.00
N THR A 9 -29.68 12.74 3.07
CA THR A 9 -29.13 11.40 3.30
C THR A 9 -27.73 11.32 2.71
N ILE A 10 -26.76 10.79 3.47
CA ILE A 10 -25.41 10.47 2.99
C ILE A 10 -25.18 8.97 3.03
N GLY A 11 -24.28 8.50 2.17
CA GLY A 11 -23.81 7.12 2.12
C GLY A 11 -22.34 7.03 2.46
N ILE A 12 -21.98 6.13 3.38
CA ILE A 12 -20.59 5.79 3.68
C ILE A 12 -20.34 4.39 3.16
N GLY A 13 -19.47 4.27 2.16
CA GLY A 13 -19.12 3.03 1.53
C GLY A 13 -18.12 2.20 2.34
N SER A 14 -17.64 1.12 1.74
CA SER A 14 -16.66 0.23 2.35
C SER A 14 -15.71 -0.37 1.33
N PRO A 15 -14.40 -0.34 1.58
CA PRO A 15 -13.43 -1.03 0.73
C PRO A 15 -13.51 -2.57 0.84
N ARG A 16 -14.30 -3.10 1.79
CA ARG A 16 -14.60 -4.54 1.92
C ARG A 16 -15.80 -4.97 1.09
N ALA A 17 -16.78 -4.07 0.91
CA ALA A 17 -17.95 -4.34 0.10
C ALA A 17 -17.60 -4.44 -1.38
N SER A 18 -18.44 -5.13 -2.17
CA SER A 18 -18.25 -5.22 -3.61
C SER A 18 -18.34 -3.84 -4.28
N ASN A 19 -17.70 -3.71 -5.44
CA ASN A 19 -17.78 -2.47 -6.24
C ASN A 19 -19.22 -2.17 -6.64
N GLU A 20 -20.03 -3.20 -6.94
CA GLU A 20 -21.44 -3.09 -7.30
C GLU A 20 -22.27 -2.54 -6.13
N SER A 21 -22.02 -3.02 -4.90
CA SER A 21 -22.71 -2.56 -3.70
C SER A 21 -22.38 -1.10 -3.39
N ASN A 22 -21.11 -0.71 -3.50
CA ASN A 22 -20.67 0.67 -3.35
C ASN A 22 -21.26 1.58 -4.43
N PHE A 23 -21.29 1.12 -5.69
CA PHE A 23 -21.89 1.85 -6.81
C PHE A 23 -23.41 2.03 -6.62
N ALA A 24 -24.10 0.99 -6.15
CA ALA A 24 -25.53 1.08 -5.84
C ALA A 24 -25.82 2.09 -4.74
N LEU A 25 -25.01 2.12 -3.68
CA LEU A 25 -25.12 3.11 -2.62
C LEU A 25 -24.86 4.53 -3.16
N ARG A 26 -23.78 4.73 -3.93
CA ARG A 26 -23.46 6.00 -4.56
C ARG A 26 -24.58 6.49 -5.48
N SER A 27 -25.15 5.60 -6.29
CA SER A 27 -26.28 5.93 -7.16
C SER A 27 -27.56 6.30 -6.40
N MET A 28 -27.73 5.75 -5.19
CA MET A 28 -28.91 6.02 -4.36
C MET A 28 -28.84 7.37 -3.63
N VAL A 29 -27.66 7.77 -3.16
CA VAL A 29 -27.48 9.01 -2.36
C VAL A 29 -26.97 10.19 -3.20
N GLY A 30 -26.49 9.95 -4.42
CA GLY A 30 -25.81 10.93 -5.26
C GLY A 30 -24.29 10.97 -4.97
N GLU A 31 -23.52 11.33 -5.99
CA GLU A 31 -22.06 11.35 -5.91
C GLU A 31 -21.54 12.31 -4.82
N GLU A 32 -22.15 13.47 -4.70
CA GLU A 32 -21.82 14.52 -3.72
C GLU A 32 -22.13 14.13 -2.29
N ASN A 33 -22.96 13.10 -2.07
CA ASN A 33 -23.36 12.57 -0.77
C ASN A 33 -22.76 11.18 -0.49
N PHE A 34 -21.91 10.69 -1.38
CA PHE A 34 -21.19 9.44 -1.20
C PHE A 34 -19.79 9.69 -0.64
N TYR A 35 -19.47 9.05 0.48
CA TYR A 35 -18.23 9.22 1.21
C TYR A 35 -17.43 7.92 1.22
N ALA A 36 -16.10 8.02 1.08
CA ALA A 36 -15.22 6.89 1.26
C ALA A 36 -15.27 6.38 2.70
N GLY A 37 -15.27 5.08 2.85
CA GLY A 37 -15.29 4.44 4.17
C GLY A 37 -13.91 4.14 4.73
N TYR A 38 -12.86 4.82 4.25
CA TYR A 38 -11.50 4.75 4.79
C TYR A 38 -11.33 5.67 5.99
N SER A 39 -10.29 5.45 6.80
CA SER A 39 -9.74 6.53 7.63
C SER A 39 -9.23 7.67 6.73
N ASP A 40 -9.14 8.88 7.28
CA ASP A 40 -8.67 10.03 6.50
C ASP A 40 -7.23 9.85 5.99
N VAL A 41 -6.37 9.18 6.77
CA VAL A 41 -4.99 8.84 6.38
C VAL A 41 -4.97 7.85 5.20
N GLU A 42 -5.82 6.80 5.26
CA GLU A 42 -5.97 5.87 4.14
C GLU A 42 -6.53 6.55 2.90
N HIS A 43 -7.48 7.47 3.06
CA HIS A 43 -8.07 8.23 1.96
C HIS A 43 -7.01 9.06 1.23
N GLU A 44 -6.17 9.80 1.96
CA GLU A 44 -5.05 10.54 1.39
C GLU A 44 -4.08 9.63 0.64
N SER A 45 -3.68 8.53 1.29
CA SER A 45 -2.77 7.55 0.68
C SER A 45 -3.33 6.94 -0.60
N MET A 46 -4.64 6.67 -0.66
CA MET A 46 -5.30 6.14 -1.85
C MET A 46 -5.30 7.14 -3.02
N GLN A 47 -5.40 8.45 -2.77
CA GLN A 47 -5.27 9.46 -3.83
C GLN A 47 -3.85 9.41 -4.44
N VAL A 48 -2.81 9.33 -3.59
CA VAL A 48 -1.42 9.19 -4.07
C VAL A 48 -1.24 7.89 -4.88
N ILE A 49 -1.83 6.77 -4.44
CA ILE A 49 -1.77 5.50 -5.19
C ILE A 49 -2.43 5.62 -6.56
N LEU A 50 -3.58 6.28 -6.67
CA LEU A 50 -4.25 6.48 -7.95
C LEU A 50 -3.43 7.37 -8.90
N ASP A 51 -2.82 8.43 -8.39
CA ASP A 51 -1.95 9.30 -9.18
C ASP A 51 -0.75 8.51 -9.73
N LEU A 52 -0.08 7.71 -8.88
CA LEU A 52 1.04 6.88 -9.28
C LEU A 52 0.66 5.77 -10.26
N ALA A 53 -0.53 5.17 -10.10
CA ALA A 53 -1.03 4.13 -11.02
C ALA A 53 -1.30 4.64 -12.43
N SER A 54 -1.49 5.95 -12.62
CA SER A 54 -1.63 6.58 -13.93
C SER A 54 -0.31 7.02 -14.56
N ASP A 55 0.80 6.93 -13.83
CA ASP A 55 2.13 7.36 -14.27
C ASP A 55 2.86 6.25 -15.04
N THR A 56 3.22 6.52 -16.27
CA THR A 56 3.87 5.54 -17.16
C THR A 56 5.30 5.16 -16.78
N ALA A 57 5.91 5.88 -15.85
CA ALA A 57 7.23 5.52 -15.32
C ALA A 57 7.18 4.30 -14.38
N PHE A 58 5.99 3.93 -13.92
CA PHE A 58 5.79 2.82 -13.00
C PHE A 58 4.96 1.72 -13.63
N HIS A 59 5.36 0.49 -13.34
CA HIS A 59 4.60 -0.70 -13.68
C HIS A 59 4.10 -1.38 -12.41
N SER A 60 2.82 -1.73 -12.38
CA SER A 60 2.24 -2.50 -11.28
C SER A 60 2.41 -3.99 -11.57
N PRO A 61 3.39 -4.68 -10.95
CA PRO A 61 3.74 -6.04 -11.33
C PRO A 61 2.70 -7.05 -10.88
N SER A 62 2.44 -8.05 -11.70
CA SER A 62 1.70 -9.25 -11.32
C SER A 62 2.51 -10.10 -10.33
N VAL A 63 1.85 -11.02 -9.62
CA VAL A 63 2.53 -11.97 -8.71
C VAL A 63 3.63 -12.77 -9.42
N ARG A 64 3.44 -13.12 -10.70
CA ARG A 64 4.44 -13.84 -11.50
C ARG A 64 5.66 -12.99 -11.83
N GLU A 65 5.45 -11.71 -12.10
CA GLU A 65 6.55 -10.77 -12.34
C GLU A 65 7.34 -10.53 -11.06
N ILE A 66 6.67 -10.40 -9.90
CA ILE A 66 7.32 -10.34 -8.59
C ILE A 66 8.24 -11.54 -8.35
N GLU A 67 7.83 -12.76 -8.73
CA GLU A 67 8.66 -13.97 -8.61
C GLU A 67 9.97 -13.88 -9.43
N THR A 68 10.03 -12.99 -10.40
CA THR A 68 11.21 -12.82 -11.28
C THR A 68 12.10 -11.64 -10.89
N ALA A 69 11.73 -10.83 -9.90
CA ALA A 69 12.54 -9.72 -9.42
C ALA A 69 13.91 -10.19 -8.91
N ASP A 70 14.96 -9.41 -9.17
CA ASP A 70 16.36 -9.75 -8.83
C ASP A 70 17.00 -8.81 -7.80
N ALA A 71 16.35 -7.70 -7.48
CA ALA A 71 16.62 -6.87 -6.28
C ALA A 71 15.32 -6.27 -5.76
N ILE A 72 15.07 -6.36 -4.46
CA ILE A 72 13.81 -5.98 -3.86
C ILE A 72 14.04 -5.06 -2.68
N LEU A 73 13.23 -3.99 -2.60
CA LEU A 73 13.17 -3.10 -1.46
C LEU A 73 11.74 -2.99 -0.95
N ILE A 74 11.52 -3.29 0.33
CA ILE A 74 10.26 -3.09 1.04
C ILE A 74 10.39 -1.89 1.98
N LEU A 75 9.48 -0.92 1.84
CA LEU A 75 9.41 0.25 2.72
C LEU A 75 8.15 0.21 3.58
N GLY A 76 8.34 0.17 4.89
CA GLY A 76 7.32 0.42 5.90
C GLY A 76 6.19 -0.62 6.00
N GLU A 77 6.14 -1.65 5.14
CA GLU A 77 4.99 -2.54 5.07
C GLU A 77 5.31 -3.96 5.57
N ASP A 78 4.41 -4.55 6.33
CA ASP A 78 4.45 -5.99 6.64
C ASP A 78 3.69 -6.79 5.57
N VAL A 79 4.41 -7.11 4.51
CA VAL A 79 3.86 -7.85 3.36
C VAL A 79 3.30 -9.22 3.75
N THR A 80 3.81 -9.83 4.84
CA THR A 80 3.32 -11.16 5.26
C THR A 80 1.90 -11.12 5.81
N ASN A 81 1.53 -10.02 6.46
CA ASN A 81 0.19 -9.83 7.00
C ASN A 81 -0.78 -9.19 5.99
N VAL A 82 -0.31 -8.23 5.18
CA VAL A 82 -1.16 -7.49 4.24
C VAL A 82 -1.39 -8.27 2.95
N ALA A 83 -0.34 -8.91 2.41
CA ALA A 83 -0.39 -9.59 1.11
C ALA A 83 0.39 -10.92 1.11
N PRO A 84 -0.09 -11.98 1.80
CA PRO A 84 0.65 -13.22 2.00
C PRO A 84 1.03 -13.93 0.69
N ARG A 85 0.26 -13.78 -0.39
CA ARG A 85 0.62 -14.31 -1.72
C ARG A 85 1.82 -13.58 -2.32
N ILE A 86 1.93 -12.27 -2.13
CA ILE A 86 3.10 -11.49 -2.54
C ILE A 86 4.30 -11.88 -1.68
N ALA A 87 4.13 -12.05 -0.36
CA ALA A 87 5.20 -12.54 0.50
C ALA A 87 5.77 -13.89 0.04
N LEU A 88 4.92 -14.80 -0.45
CA LEU A 88 5.36 -16.06 -1.04
C LEU A 88 6.15 -15.83 -2.34
N ALA A 89 5.70 -14.94 -3.21
CA ALA A 89 6.40 -14.58 -4.45
C ALA A 89 7.80 -14.00 -4.16
N LEU A 90 7.91 -13.16 -3.12
CA LEU A 90 9.19 -12.62 -2.65
C LEU A 90 10.15 -13.70 -2.16
N ARG A 91 9.65 -14.73 -1.45
CA ARG A 91 10.46 -15.89 -1.06
C ARG A 91 10.95 -16.70 -2.26
N GLN A 92 10.19 -16.72 -3.35
CA GLN A 92 10.64 -17.35 -4.60
C GLN A 92 11.67 -16.49 -5.31
N SER A 93 11.48 -15.16 -5.36
CA SER A 93 12.38 -14.24 -6.06
C SER A 93 13.78 -14.20 -5.45
N VAL A 94 13.95 -14.31 -4.13
CA VAL A 94 15.27 -14.36 -3.49
C VAL A 94 16.12 -15.56 -3.94
N ARG A 95 15.50 -16.60 -4.53
CA ARG A 95 16.19 -17.78 -5.08
C ARG A 95 16.67 -17.58 -6.52
N ASN A 96 16.36 -16.46 -7.17
CA ASN A 96 16.71 -16.24 -8.57
C ASN A 96 18.23 -16.21 -8.79
N LYS A 97 18.99 -15.64 -7.86
CA LYS A 97 20.47 -15.67 -7.94
C LYS A 97 21.01 -17.10 -8.02
N ALA A 98 20.45 -18.02 -7.23
CA ALA A 98 20.85 -19.44 -7.27
C ALA A 98 20.50 -20.10 -8.62
N LYS A 99 19.35 -19.74 -9.20
CA LYS A 99 18.94 -20.24 -10.53
C LYS A 99 19.84 -19.69 -11.63
N ASP A 100 20.20 -18.40 -11.58
CA ASP A 100 21.10 -17.78 -12.55
C ASP A 100 22.48 -18.46 -12.52
N LEU A 101 23.04 -18.71 -11.35
CA LEU A 101 24.30 -19.45 -11.19
C LEU A 101 24.21 -20.88 -11.73
N ALA A 102 23.07 -21.55 -11.53
CA ALA A 102 22.84 -22.89 -12.07
C ALA A 102 22.79 -22.88 -13.61
N ASP A 103 22.11 -21.89 -14.20
CA ASP A 103 22.05 -21.73 -15.66
C ASP A 103 23.40 -21.40 -16.25
N GLU A 104 24.20 -20.53 -15.65
CA GLU A 104 25.58 -20.22 -16.02
C GLU A 104 26.45 -21.49 -15.97
N SER A 105 26.25 -22.33 -14.97
CA SER A 105 26.97 -23.60 -14.77
C SER A 105 26.38 -24.77 -15.57
N ARG A 106 25.33 -24.54 -16.36
CA ARG A 106 24.58 -25.56 -17.12
C ARG A 106 24.00 -26.69 -16.23
N ILE A 107 23.65 -26.36 -14.97
CA ILE A 107 23.00 -27.28 -14.06
C ILE A 107 21.50 -27.10 -14.21
N PRO A 108 20.71 -28.14 -14.53
CA PRO A 108 19.26 -28.03 -14.63
C PRO A 108 18.65 -27.59 -13.31
N GLN A 109 17.79 -26.57 -13.33
CA GLN A 109 17.17 -25.98 -12.13
C GLN A 109 16.36 -26.96 -11.29
N TRP A 110 15.87 -28.06 -11.87
CA TRP A 110 15.17 -29.11 -11.14
C TRP A 110 16.09 -29.99 -10.26
N GLN A 111 17.41 -29.93 -10.45
CA GLN A 111 18.40 -30.60 -9.59
C GLN A 111 18.67 -29.78 -8.32
N ASP A 112 17.65 -29.68 -7.45
CA ASP A 112 17.64 -28.80 -6.29
C ASP A 112 18.89 -28.96 -5.36
N ALA A 113 19.39 -30.19 -5.18
CA ALA A 113 20.58 -30.44 -4.38
C ALA A 113 21.83 -29.78 -4.99
N ALA A 114 22.05 -29.95 -6.30
CA ALA A 114 23.19 -29.38 -7.01
C ALA A 114 23.11 -27.85 -7.08
N VAL A 115 21.90 -27.30 -7.28
CA VAL A 115 21.66 -25.85 -7.27
C VAL A 115 21.97 -25.26 -5.90
N ARG A 116 21.54 -25.91 -4.81
CA ARG A 116 21.83 -25.45 -3.44
C ARG A 116 23.31 -25.51 -3.12
N GLU A 117 23.99 -26.56 -3.52
CA GLU A 117 25.43 -26.72 -3.31
C GLU A 117 26.23 -25.66 -4.07
N LEU A 118 25.86 -25.38 -5.33
CA LEU A 118 26.48 -24.35 -6.15
C LEU A 118 26.26 -22.94 -5.57
N ALA A 119 25.03 -22.64 -5.23
CA ALA A 119 24.66 -21.31 -4.75
C ALA A 119 25.09 -21.05 -3.30
N GLN A 120 25.28 -22.11 -2.50
CA GLN A 120 25.56 -22.00 -1.06
C GLN A 120 24.58 -21.05 -0.38
N TYR A 121 25.02 -19.82 -0.07
CA TYR A 121 24.22 -18.79 0.59
C TYR A 121 23.86 -17.63 -0.35
N GLU A 122 24.22 -17.70 -1.64
CA GLU A 122 23.93 -16.65 -2.60
C GLU A 122 22.43 -16.50 -2.84
N ARG A 123 21.93 -15.27 -2.67
CA ARG A 123 20.53 -14.91 -2.83
C ARG A 123 20.41 -13.59 -3.58
N SER A 124 19.32 -13.41 -4.30
CA SER A 124 18.93 -12.08 -4.77
C SER A 124 18.65 -11.17 -3.58
N PRO A 125 19.15 -9.92 -3.59
CA PRO A 125 18.99 -9.02 -2.46
C PRO A 125 17.52 -8.68 -2.18
N LEU A 126 17.14 -8.81 -0.93
CA LEU A 126 15.87 -8.36 -0.36
C LEU A 126 16.19 -7.47 0.83
N SER A 127 15.90 -6.19 0.72
CA SER A 127 16.09 -5.20 1.78
C SER A 127 14.75 -4.81 2.39
N ILE A 128 14.67 -4.77 3.72
CA ILE A 128 13.46 -4.44 4.46
C ILE A 128 13.74 -3.27 5.40
N LEU A 129 13.02 -2.17 5.19
CA LEU A 129 13.01 -0.98 6.04
C LEU A 129 11.61 -0.87 6.67
N SER A 130 11.49 -1.12 7.97
CA SER A 130 10.19 -1.26 8.63
C SER A 130 10.28 -0.89 10.11
N PRO A 131 9.19 -0.40 10.74
CA PRO A 131 9.18 -0.13 12.17
C PRO A 131 9.15 -1.40 13.05
N ALA A 132 8.93 -2.57 12.45
CA ALA A 132 8.84 -3.84 13.17
C ALA A 132 9.42 -4.98 12.36
N VAL A 133 9.77 -6.06 13.05
CA VAL A 133 10.20 -7.33 12.43
C VAL A 133 9.04 -8.00 11.69
N SER A 134 9.35 -8.65 10.58
CA SER A 134 8.39 -9.42 9.79
C SER A 134 8.86 -10.86 9.59
N ARG A 135 7.98 -11.72 9.07
CA ARG A 135 8.36 -13.11 8.74
C ARG A 135 9.24 -13.24 7.49
N LEU A 136 9.48 -12.15 6.76
CA LEU A 136 10.41 -12.13 5.62
C LEU A 136 11.85 -11.84 6.06
N ASP A 137 12.06 -11.46 7.31
CA ASP A 137 13.39 -11.13 7.85
C ASP A 137 14.37 -12.31 7.80
N ASP A 138 13.87 -13.55 7.79
CA ASP A 138 14.67 -14.78 7.66
C ASP A 138 15.32 -14.96 6.28
N VAL A 139 14.78 -14.29 5.26
CA VAL A 139 15.30 -14.31 3.88
C VAL A 139 15.86 -12.97 3.43
N ALA A 140 15.74 -11.92 4.24
CA ALA A 140 16.26 -10.60 3.94
C ALA A 140 17.80 -10.58 3.99
N SER A 141 18.41 -9.87 3.03
CA SER A 141 19.85 -9.59 3.02
C SER A 141 20.21 -8.40 3.91
N ASP A 142 19.31 -7.43 3.98
CA ASP A 142 19.49 -6.21 4.77
C ASP A 142 18.18 -5.86 5.50
N ARG A 143 18.32 -5.46 6.78
CA ARG A 143 17.18 -5.07 7.62
C ARG A 143 17.52 -3.79 8.34
N ILE A 144 16.64 -2.81 8.26
CA ILE A 144 16.70 -1.58 9.04
C ILE A 144 15.37 -1.46 9.79
N ILE A 145 15.44 -1.55 11.12
CA ILE A 145 14.27 -1.41 12.00
C ILE A 145 14.33 -0.03 12.61
N GLU A 146 13.47 0.86 12.14
CA GLU A 146 13.47 2.27 12.50
C GLU A 146 12.04 2.83 12.53
N SER A 147 11.87 4.00 13.15
CA SER A 147 10.60 4.73 13.11
C SER A 147 10.16 5.01 11.67
N LEU A 148 8.85 5.17 11.43
CA LEU A 148 8.34 5.47 10.08
C LEU A 148 8.95 6.73 9.47
N SER A 149 9.17 7.78 10.27
CA SER A 149 9.83 9.00 9.80
C SER A 149 11.28 8.76 9.37
N ALA A 150 12.00 7.88 10.08
CA ALA A 150 13.36 7.49 9.70
C ALA A 150 13.34 6.63 8.43
N VAL A 151 12.39 5.67 8.30
CA VAL A 151 12.21 4.86 7.08
C VAL A 151 11.97 5.75 5.85
N VAL A 152 11.10 6.77 5.96
CA VAL A 152 10.85 7.76 4.90
C VAL A 152 12.14 8.52 4.55
N SER A 153 12.86 9.03 5.57
CA SER A 153 14.12 9.74 5.37
C SER A 153 15.18 8.87 4.69
N ILE A 154 15.35 7.62 5.12
CA ILE A 154 16.26 6.65 4.50
C ILE A 154 15.83 6.37 3.06
N GLY A 155 14.53 6.22 2.78
CA GLY A 155 14.02 6.07 1.42
C GLY A 155 14.43 7.22 0.49
N HIS A 156 14.33 8.47 0.95
CA HIS A 156 14.80 9.62 0.18
C HIS A 156 16.32 9.63 -0.01
N GLN A 157 17.09 9.20 0.99
CA GLN A 157 18.55 9.08 0.86
C GLN A 157 18.94 8.00 -0.17
N ILE A 158 18.23 6.85 -0.20
CA ILE A 158 18.42 5.81 -1.22
C ILE A 158 18.14 6.38 -2.61
N ALA A 159 17.00 7.09 -2.78
CA ALA A 159 16.66 7.74 -4.06
C ALA A 159 17.77 8.70 -4.51
N ASN A 160 18.29 9.53 -3.61
CA ASN A 160 19.37 10.48 -3.92
C ASN A 160 20.71 9.79 -4.23
N LYS A 161 21.01 8.63 -3.62
CA LYS A 161 22.19 7.82 -3.99
C LYS A 161 22.03 7.16 -5.36
N ILE A 162 20.79 6.86 -5.79
CA ILE A 162 20.49 6.35 -7.12
C ILE A 162 20.64 7.47 -8.15
N SER A 163 20.01 8.61 -7.92
CA SER A 163 20.06 9.80 -8.77
C SER A 163 20.21 11.06 -7.93
N ALA A 164 21.28 11.84 -8.18
CA ALA A 164 21.54 13.08 -7.45
C ALA A 164 20.45 14.17 -7.65
N SER A 165 19.61 14.03 -8.66
CA SER A 165 18.45 14.91 -8.90
C SER A 165 17.25 14.58 -8.01
N ALA A 166 17.21 13.39 -7.38
CA ALA A 166 16.12 13.01 -6.50
C ALA A 166 16.10 13.86 -5.22
N PRO A 167 14.91 14.20 -4.70
CA PRO A 167 14.77 14.94 -3.45
C PRO A 167 15.50 14.25 -2.30
N ASN A 168 16.32 14.97 -1.57
CA ASN A 168 16.97 14.49 -0.35
C ASN A 168 16.50 15.31 0.85
N THR A 169 15.67 14.71 1.69
CA THR A 169 15.16 15.32 2.92
C THR A 169 15.88 14.82 4.18
N GLY A 170 16.82 13.87 4.01
CA GLY A 170 17.52 13.20 5.11
C GLY A 170 18.98 13.63 5.22
N THR A 171 19.42 13.95 6.43
CA THR A 171 20.81 14.30 6.75
C THR A 171 21.48 13.32 7.71
N SER A 172 20.78 12.25 8.12
CA SER A 172 21.34 11.26 9.03
C SER A 172 22.47 10.48 8.36
N THR A 173 23.59 10.33 9.05
CA THR A 173 24.72 9.47 8.66
C THR A 173 24.56 8.04 9.16
N GLU A 174 23.56 7.81 9.99
CA GLU A 174 23.19 6.49 10.46
C GLU A 174 22.73 5.63 9.27
N HIS A 175 23.16 4.37 9.22
CA HIS A 175 22.90 3.44 8.11
C HIS A 175 23.54 3.78 6.75
N SER A 176 24.50 4.72 6.66
CA SER A 176 25.06 5.19 5.38
C SER A 176 25.60 4.05 4.50
N GLU A 177 26.28 3.07 5.08
CA GLU A 177 26.81 1.89 4.35
C GLU A 177 25.66 1.02 3.78
N ALA A 178 24.61 0.77 4.57
CA ALA A 178 23.45 0.01 4.13
C ALA A 178 22.69 0.75 3.01
N ILE A 179 22.50 2.05 3.16
CA ILE A 179 21.86 2.91 2.13
C ILE A 179 22.62 2.83 0.82
N GLU A 180 23.95 2.94 0.85
CA GLU A 180 24.79 2.89 -0.35
C GLU A 180 24.75 1.49 -1.00
N LYS A 181 24.82 0.45 -0.18
CA LYS A 181 24.70 -0.95 -0.63
C LYS A 181 23.35 -1.20 -1.31
N ILE A 182 22.24 -0.81 -0.69
CA ILE A 182 20.89 -0.97 -1.24
C ILE A 182 20.76 -0.21 -2.56
N ALA A 183 21.21 1.04 -2.62
CA ALA A 183 21.18 1.84 -3.85
C ALA A 183 21.97 1.18 -4.98
N MET A 184 23.16 0.66 -4.71
CA MET A 184 23.99 -0.06 -5.70
C MET A 184 23.30 -1.35 -6.18
N GLN A 185 22.70 -2.12 -5.28
CA GLN A 185 21.99 -3.36 -5.62
C GLN A 185 20.80 -3.08 -6.54
N LEU A 186 19.99 -2.07 -6.22
CA LEU A 186 18.85 -1.66 -7.04
C LEU A 186 19.28 -1.16 -8.43
N LYS A 187 20.37 -0.38 -8.51
CA LYS A 187 20.91 0.11 -9.80
C LYS A 187 21.48 -0.99 -10.67
N ALA A 188 22.07 -2.02 -10.07
CA ALA A 188 22.66 -3.15 -10.79
C ALA A 188 21.62 -4.19 -11.23
N ALA A 189 20.41 -4.13 -10.68
CA ALA A 189 19.34 -5.07 -10.97
C ALA A 189 18.80 -4.90 -12.39
N LYS A 190 18.43 -6.02 -13.01
CA LYS A 190 17.72 -6.03 -14.29
C LYS A 190 16.22 -5.80 -14.10
N ARG A 191 15.68 -6.21 -12.96
CA ARG A 191 14.27 -6.12 -12.58
C ARG A 191 14.16 -5.70 -11.11
N PRO A 192 14.49 -4.43 -10.80
CA PRO A 192 14.32 -3.91 -9.45
C PRO A 192 12.83 -3.80 -9.11
N LEU A 193 12.49 -4.20 -7.89
CA LEU A 193 11.12 -4.12 -7.36
C LEU A 193 11.08 -3.30 -6.08
N ILE A 194 10.25 -2.27 -6.07
CA ILE A 194 9.99 -1.45 -4.89
C ILE A 194 8.58 -1.77 -4.37
N ILE A 195 8.46 -2.00 -3.06
CA ILE A 195 7.18 -2.32 -2.41
C ILE A 195 6.91 -1.32 -1.30
N ALA A 196 5.71 -0.77 -1.27
CA ALA A 196 5.16 0.03 -0.18
C ALA A 196 3.66 -0.21 -0.07
N GLY A 197 3.02 0.30 0.97
CA GLY A 197 1.58 0.16 1.15
C GLY A 197 0.97 1.36 1.87
N ASN A 198 -0.36 1.40 1.92
CA ASN A 198 -1.08 2.50 2.52
C ASN A 198 -1.28 2.36 4.04
N SER A 199 -0.78 1.28 4.67
CA SER A 199 -0.91 1.04 6.11
C SER A 199 -0.23 2.11 6.96
N ASN A 200 0.79 2.78 6.42
CA ASN A 200 1.67 3.70 7.12
C ASN A 200 1.68 5.13 6.56
N GLY A 201 0.64 5.48 5.81
CA GLY A 201 0.44 6.84 5.30
C GLY A 201 1.12 7.12 3.95
N SER A 202 0.82 8.29 3.40
CA SER A 202 1.22 8.68 2.05
C SER A 202 2.73 8.93 1.88
N ASP A 203 3.45 9.30 2.94
CA ASP A 203 4.86 9.67 2.84
C ASP A 203 5.77 8.47 2.53
N VAL A 204 5.44 7.28 3.06
CA VAL A 204 6.16 6.04 2.72
C VAL A 204 5.97 5.69 1.23
N ILE A 205 4.76 5.87 0.72
CA ILE A 205 4.44 5.66 -0.70
C ILE A 205 5.21 6.64 -1.58
N LYS A 206 5.25 7.93 -1.20
CA LYS A 206 6.01 8.96 -1.92
C LYS A 206 7.52 8.66 -1.92
N ALA A 207 8.07 8.20 -0.80
CA ALA A 207 9.48 7.80 -0.72
C ALA A 207 9.78 6.61 -1.65
N ALA A 208 8.91 5.59 -1.68
CA ALA A 208 9.02 4.45 -2.59
C ALA A 208 8.93 4.90 -4.06
N ALA A 209 7.99 5.78 -4.40
CA ALA A 209 7.85 6.34 -5.73
C ALA A 209 9.08 7.14 -6.16
N ASN A 210 9.70 7.91 -5.24
CA ASN A 210 10.94 8.65 -5.53
C ASN A 210 12.10 7.72 -5.85
N ILE A 211 12.22 6.57 -5.16
CA ILE A 211 13.24 5.56 -5.48
C ILE A 211 12.99 4.98 -6.87
N ALA A 212 11.75 4.57 -7.16
CA ALA A 212 11.38 4.04 -8.46
C ALA A 212 11.59 5.08 -9.59
N ARG A 213 11.27 6.34 -9.35
CA ARG A 213 11.54 7.44 -10.29
C ARG A 213 13.03 7.63 -10.53
N ALA A 214 13.84 7.62 -9.48
CA ALA A 214 15.30 7.74 -9.62
C ALA A 214 15.91 6.59 -10.43
N LEU A 215 15.36 5.37 -10.31
CA LEU A 215 15.74 4.22 -11.13
C LEU A 215 15.31 4.39 -12.60
N HIS A 216 14.07 4.84 -12.82
CA HIS A 216 13.52 5.11 -14.16
C HIS A 216 14.38 6.13 -14.92
N ASP A 217 14.70 7.25 -14.28
CA ASP A 217 15.50 8.33 -14.87
C ASP A 217 16.95 7.90 -15.17
N GLY A 218 17.46 6.89 -14.46
CA GLY A 218 18.79 6.32 -14.65
C GLY A 218 18.83 5.12 -15.61
N SER A 219 17.68 4.67 -16.12
CA SER A 219 17.52 3.60 -17.11
C SER A 219 17.17 4.18 -18.49
N ASP A 220 17.04 3.31 -19.49
CA ASP A 220 16.58 3.71 -20.84
C ASP A 220 15.07 4.04 -20.87
N ASN A 221 14.57 4.75 -19.86
CA ASN A 221 13.14 5.07 -19.64
C ASN A 221 12.23 3.83 -19.59
N SER A 222 12.75 2.69 -19.13
CA SER A 222 11.94 1.52 -18.84
C SER A 222 11.12 1.74 -17.56
N ALA A 223 9.85 1.34 -17.59
CA ALA A 223 8.99 1.42 -16.40
C ALA A 223 9.56 0.54 -15.27
N ILE A 224 9.55 1.05 -14.05
CA ILE A 224 10.07 0.35 -12.87
C ILE A 224 8.92 -0.32 -12.12
N ASP A 225 9.15 -1.55 -11.66
CA ASP A 225 8.17 -2.30 -10.88
C ASP A 225 7.96 -1.64 -9.50
N LEU A 226 6.78 -1.03 -9.33
CA LEU A 226 6.32 -0.43 -8.08
C LEU A 226 5.05 -1.15 -7.61
N CYS A 227 5.18 -1.99 -6.59
CA CYS A 227 4.06 -2.72 -6.01
C CYS A 227 3.48 -1.95 -4.81
N LEU A 228 2.31 -1.37 -4.99
CA LEU A 228 1.61 -0.62 -3.95
C LEU A 228 0.52 -1.49 -3.32
N LEU A 229 0.69 -1.84 -2.05
CA LEU A 229 -0.20 -2.72 -1.31
C LEU A 229 -1.35 -1.94 -0.68
N VAL A 230 -2.54 -2.52 -0.77
CA VAL A 230 -3.77 -2.00 -0.15
C VAL A 230 -4.42 -3.09 0.71
N PRO A 231 -5.00 -2.76 1.87
CA PRO A 231 -5.39 -3.77 2.86
C PRO A 231 -6.68 -4.51 2.52
N GLU A 232 -7.58 -3.92 1.72
CA GLU A 232 -8.88 -4.52 1.43
C GLU A 232 -9.09 -4.74 -0.07
N VAL A 233 -9.92 -5.72 -0.38
CA VAL A 233 -10.09 -6.28 -1.73
C VAL A 233 -10.58 -5.25 -2.77
N ASN A 234 -11.40 -4.29 -2.35
CA ASN A 234 -11.95 -3.26 -3.24
C ASN A 234 -11.47 -1.84 -2.90
N SER A 235 -10.31 -1.71 -2.23
CA SER A 235 -9.73 -0.41 -1.89
C SER A 235 -9.58 0.49 -3.12
N VAL A 236 -9.01 -0.01 -4.21
CA VAL A 236 -8.83 0.76 -5.44
C VAL A 236 -10.17 1.11 -6.09
N GLY A 237 -11.11 0.15 -6.19
CA GLY A 237 -12.43 0.39 -6.76
C GLY A 237 -13.21 1.44 -5.96
N MET A 238 -13.12 1.42 -4.64
CA MET A 238 -13.70 2.45 -3.78
C MET A 238 -13.06 3.81 -4.04
N ALA A 239 -11.74 3.89 -4.13
CA ALA A 239 -11.03 5.14 -4.37
C ALA A 239 -11.41 5.77 -5.73
N LEU A 240 -11.63 4.95 -6.76
CA LEU A 240 -12.10 5.41 -8.07
C LEU A 240 -13.56 5.92 -8.05
N MET A 241 -14.37 5.45 -7.10
CA MET A 241 -15.78 5.87 -6.95
C MET A 241 -15.95 7.08 -6.04
N ALA A 242 -15.07 7.24 -5.04
CA ALA A 242 -15.16 8.32 -4.07
C ALA A 242 -14.49 9.59 -4.58
N SER A 243 -15.09 10.75 -4.31
CA SER A 243 -14.42 12.04 -4.54
C SER A 243 -13.30 12.24 -3.52
N ALA A 244 -12.19 12.84 -3.95
CA ALA A 244 -11.11 13.28 -3.06
C ALA A 244 -11.60 14.26 -1.96
N ALA A 245 -12.66 15.02 -2.24
CA ALA A 245 -13.28 15.96 -1.30
C ALA A 245 -14.20 15.29 -0.26
N ASN A 246 -14.46 13.98 -0.37
CA ASN A 246 -15.41 13.26 0.48
C ASN A 246 -14.74 12.18 1.35
N PRO A 247 -13.75 12.51 2.22
CA PRO A 247 -13.22 11.59 3.21
C PRO A 247 -14.24 11.27 4.31
N LEU A 248 -14.00 10.24 5.11
CA LEU A 248 -14.87 9.84 6.21
C LEU A 248 -15.07 10.98 7.23
N GLY A 249 -14.01 11.72 7.56
CA GLY A 249 -14.07 12.85 8.49
C GLY A 249 -15.07 13.91 8.05
N ALA A 250 -15.15 14.20 6.74
CA ALA A 250 -16.16 15.13 6.20
C ALA A 250 -17.60 14.61 6.36
N ALA A 251 -17.83 13.29 6.20
CA ALA A 251 -19.14 12.68 6.46
C ALA A 251 -19.55 12.85 7.93
N LEU A 252 -18.62 12.51 8.85
CA LEU A 252 -18.88 12.62 10.29
C LEU A 252 -19.15 14.07 10.72
N GLN A 253 -18.39 15.02 10.21
CA GLN A 253 -18.60 16.45 10.44
C GLN A 253 -19.95 16.93 9.90
N LYS A 254 -20.34 16.48 8.69
CA LYS A 254 -21.63 16.83 8.07
C LYS A 254 -22.83 16.34 8.90
N LEU A 255 -22.73 15.16 9.52
CA LEU A 255 -23.74 14.65 10.46
C LEU A 255 -23.78 15.49 11.73
N GLN A 256 -22.64 15.77 12.36
CA GLN A 256 -22.56 16.55 13.62
C GLN A 256 -23.07 17.97 13.45
N SER A 257 -22.82 18.60 12.31
CA SER A 257 -23.32 19.97 12.02
C SER A 257 -24.78 20.04 11.59
N GLY A 258 -25.48 18.89 11.46
CA GLY A 258 -26.85 18.84 10.96
C GLY A 258 -26.98 19.04 9.45
N GLY A 259 -25.87 19.09 8.70
CA GLY A 259 -25.86 19.18 7.23
C GLY A 259 -26.38 17.90 6.55
N ALA A 260 -26.35 16.78 7.27
CA ALA A 260 -27.04 15.54 6.91
C ALA A 260 -27.83 15.02 8.09
N LYS A 261 -29.04 14.48 7.84
CA LYS A 261 -29.92 13.94 8.88
C LYS A 261 -29.98 12.42 8.89
N ARG A 262 -29.56 11.79 7.84
CA ARG A 262 -29.62 10.34 7.66
C ARG A 262 -28.30 9.82 7.11
N VAL A 263 -27.90 8.65 7.54
CA VAL A 263 -26.70 7.98 7.03
C VAL A 263 -26.97 6.51 6.77
N ILE A 264 -26.44 6.04 5.64
CA ILE A 264 -26.38 4.62 5.30
C ILE A 264 -24.91 4.22 5.35
N VAL A 265 -24.59 3.23 6.17
CA VAL A 265 -23.25 2.65 6.31
C VAL A 265 -23.28 1.26 5.69
N LEU A 266 -22.39 1.00 4.72
CA LEU A 266 -22.33 -0.26 4.01
C LEU A 266 -21.10 -1.06 4.46
N GLU A 267 -21.33 -2.24 5.07
CA GLU A 267 -20.31 -3.23 5.44
C GLU A 267 -19.04 -2.62 6.08
N ASN A 268 -19.21 -1.65 6.99
CA ASN A 268 -18.09 -0.89 7.55
C ASN A 268 -18.25 -0.65 9.04
N ASP A 269 -17.19 -0.93 9.79
CA ASP A 269 -17.12 -0.55 11.19
C ASP A 269 -16.38 0.79 11.34
N LEU A 270 -17.14 1.87 11.45
CA LEU A 270 -16.62 3.23 11.54
C LEU A 270 -15.73 3.46 12.77
N TYR A 271 -15.98 2.71 13.87
CA TYR A 271 -15.16 2.78 15.08
C TYR A 271 -13.74 2.23 14.90
N ARG A 272 -13.49 1.53 13.79
CA ARG A 272 -12.13 1.10 13.37
C ARG A 272 -11.45 2.09 12.43
N ARG A 273 -12.20 3.09 11.92
CA ARG A 273 -11.72 4.03 10.90
C ARG A 273 -11.47 5.43 11.47
N ALA A 274 -12.15 5.81 12.56
CA ALA A 274 -12.01 7.11 13.18
C ALA A 274 -12.15 7.02 14.71
N ALA A 275 -11.83 8.11 15.42
CA ALA A 275 -11.91 8.19 16.87
C ALA A 275 -13.34 7.88 17.39
N LYS A 276 -13.42 7.09 18.44
CA LYS A 276 -14.71 6.59 18.99
C LYS A 276 -15.65 7.72 19.36
N GLU A 277 -15.11 8.78 19.93
CA GLU A 277 -15.86 9.96 20.36
C GLU A 277 -16.48 10.67 19.16
N THR A 278 -15.70 10.85 18.09
CA THR A 278 -16.15 11.50 16.84
C THR A 278 -17.24 10.69 16.14
N VAL A 279 -17.04 9.37 16.02
CA VAL A 279 -18.05 8.47 15.43
C VAL A 279 -19.32 8.46 16.28
N GLY A 280 -19.18 8.30 17.59
CA GLY A 280 -20.33 8.29 18.52
C GLY A 280 -21.15 9.58 18.46
N ALA A 281 -20.50 10.74 18.44
CA ALA A 281 -21.16 12.04 18.31
C ALA A 281 -21.88 12.17 16.97
N ALA A 282 -21.26 11.76 15.86
CA ALA A 282 -21.85 11.83 14.52
C ALA A 282 -23.09 10.93 14.38
N LEU A 283 -23.01 9.67 14.84
CA LEU A 283 -24.15 8.74 14.78
C LEU A 283 -25.30 9.16 15.71
N THR A 284 -24.99 9.77 16.86
CA THR A 284 -26.00 10.31 17.78
C THR A 284 -26.69 11.55 17.21
N ALA A 285 -26.00 12.41 16.48
CA ALA A 285 -26.56 13.59 15.81
C ALA A 285 -27.46 13.24 14.62
N ALA A 286 -27.27 12.07 14.02
CA ALA A 286 -28.11 11.61 12.92
C ALA A 286 -29.51 11.26 13.39
N ALA A 287 -30.54 11.76 12.69
CA ALA A 287 -31.92 11.41 12.96
C ALA A 287 -32.24 9.94 12.66
N LYS A 288 -31.56 9.36 11.65
CA LYS A 288 -31.68 7.93 11.31
C LYS A 288 -30.33 7.39 10.82
N VAL A 289 -29.98 6.21 11.33
CA VAL A 289 -28.82 5.42 10.91
C VAL A 289 -29.30 4.09 10.36
N LEU A 290 -28.85 3.74 9.17
CA LEU A 290 -29.06 2.41 8.57
C LEU A 290 -27.68 1.79 8.33
N VAL A 291 -27.43 0.67 8.97
CA VAL A 291 -26.20 -0.12 8.75
C VAL A 291 -26.56 -1.40 8.00
N LEU A 292 -25.92 -1.60 6.86
CA LEU A 292 -26.05 -2.81 6.05
C LEU A 292 -24.74 -3.59 6.19
N ASP A 293 -24.73 -4.59 7.03
CA ASP A 293 -23.57 -5.45 7.28
C ASP A 293 -24.02 -6.89 7.51
N GLN A 294 -23.15 -7.84 7.22
CA GLN A 294 -23.38 -9.27 7.44
C GLN A 294 -22.88 -9.75 8.82
N VAL A 295 -22.16 -8.90 9.54
CA VAL A 295 -21.60 -9.19 10.86
C VAL A 295 -21.96 -8.09 11.87
N THR A 296 -22.06 -8.47 13.15
CA THR A 296 -22.23 -7.50 14.23
C THR A 296 -20.90 -6.79 14.49
N THR A 297 -20.94 -5.46 14.43
CA THR A 297 -19.79 -4.57 14.67
C THR A 297 -20.15 -3.51 15.73
N ALA A 298 -19.17 -2.72 16.16
CA ALA A 298 -19.44 -1.59 17.05
C ALA A 298 -20.40 -0.54 16.40
N THR A 299 -20.37 -0.43 15.07
CA THR A 299 -21.27 0.46 14.32
C THR A 299 -22.70 -0.09 14.25
N THR A 300 -22.88 -1.41 14.07
CA THR A 300 -24.23 -2.04 14.02
C THR A 300 -24.91 -2.09 15.37
N ALA A 301 -24.15 -1.97 16.47
CA ALA A 301 -24.67 -2.00 17.83
C ALA A 301 -25.24 -0.64 18.32
N LYS A 302 -25.19 0.40 17.50
CA LYS A 302 -25.70 1.76 17.76
C LYS A 302 -27.03 2.00 17.08
#